data_8209313e1668f342ffce3aab6571cd1a
#
_entry.id   8209313e1668f342ffce3aab6571cd1a
#
_cell.length_a   1.000
_cell.length_b   1.000
_cell.length_c   1.000
_cell.angle_alpha   90.00
_cell.angle_beta   90.00
_cell.angle_gamma   90.00
#
_symmetry.space_group_name_H-M   'P 1'
#
loop_
_entity.id
_entity.type
_entity.pdbx_description
1 polymer ?
#
loop_
_entity_poly.entity_id
_entity_poly.type
_entity_poly.pdbx_seq_one_letter_code
_entity_poly.pdbx_strand_id
1 'polypeptide(L)'
;MKYGFRTLVDGGIVNTMPIDRAVRHEGDILVAFDVNDIDVESIRNSLVEEAREEEDRQEQEKELELETQAIIRAVRHNDSLTLMEKLRLAGRHGQKVLAHKFNEEEPEPEFDFEANYYSILSRTFSIMNHVISKTAARMHNPDILVKMPFDAYDNIGDYARAREISERGRELMREALNRYEGIGTMR
;
A
#
# COMPACT_ATOMS: atom_id res chain seq x y z
N MET A 1 -21.87 -1.77 -21.50
CA MET A 1 -23.25 -2.16 -21.86
C MET A 1 -23.64 -1.47 -23.15
N LYS A 2 -24.27 -2.17 -24.10
CA LYS A 2 -24.75 -1.55 -25.37
C LYS A 2 -26.22 -1.18 -25.23
N TYR A 3 -26.59 0.02 -25.63
CA TYR A 3 -27.98 0.49 -25.70
C TYR A 3 -28.22 1.14 -27.06
N GLY A 4 -28.85 0.38 -27.95
CA GLY A 4 -28.96 0.77 -29.35
C GLY A 4 -27.57 0.90 -30.02
N PHE A 5 -27.29 2.04 -30.61
CA PHE A 5 -26.00 2.37 -31.23
C PHE A 5 -24.98 2.98 -30.25
N ARG A 6 -25.35 3.15 -28.99
CA ARG A 6 -24.49 3.76 -27.93
C ARG A 6 -23.84 2.68 -27.08
N THR A 7 -22.60 2.93 -26.70
CA THR A 7 -21.92 2.15 -25.66
C THR A 7 -21.99 2.95 -24.36
N LEU A 8 -22.65 2.36 -23.34
CA LEU A 8 -22.72 2.97 -22.01
C LEU A 8 -21.54 2.50 -21.18
N VAL A 9 -20.95 3.43 -20.46
CA VAL A 9 -19.89 3.21 -19.49
C VAL A 9 -20.36 3.66 -18.11
N ASP A 10 -19.61 3.31 -17.07
CA ASP A 10 -19.89 3.75 -15.71
C ASP A 10 -19.73 5.28 -15.60
N GLY A 11 -20.69 5.93 -14.97
CA GLY A 11 -20.67 7.37 -14.72
C GLY A 11 -19.53 7.81 -13.81
N GLY A 12 -19.01 6.91 -12.99
CA GLY A 12 -17.84 7.13 -12.14
C GLY A 12 -16.58 7.57 -12.91
N ILE A 13 -16.47 7.22 -14.20
CA ILE A 13 -15.37 7.67 -15.06
C ILE A 13 -15.32 9.21 -15.20
N VAL A 14 -16.47 9.86 -15.10
CA VAL A 14 -16.59 11.32 -15.30
C VAL A 14 -16.88 12.05 -14.00
N ASN A 15 -17.63 11.42 -13.10
CA ASN A 15 -18.06 12.02 -11.84
C ASN A 15 -18.13 10.95 -10.75
N THR A 16 -16.99 10.70 -10.11
CA THR A 16 -16.83 9.69 -9.07
C THR A 16 -17.54 10.05 -7.77
N MET A 17 -17.70 11.35 -7.51
CA MET A 17 -18.38 11.89 -6.32
C MET A 17 -19.38 12.97 -6.74
N PRO A 18 -20.62 12.60 -7.11
CA PRO A 18 -21.60 13.47 -7.78
C PRO A 18 -22.28 14.44 -6.81
N ILE A 19 -21.52 15.21 -6.05
CA ILE A 19 -22.01 16.22 -5.10
C ILE A 19 -22.82 17.32 -5.81
N ASP A 20 -22.43 17.65 -7.05
CA ASP A 20 -23.11 18.62 -7.91
C ASP A 20 -24.56 18.24 -8.24
N ARG A 21 -24.96 16.99 -8.00
CA ARG A 21 -26.31 16.48 -8.23
C ARG A 21 -27.18 16.48 -6.97
N ALA A 22 -26.58 16.72 -5.81
CA ALA A 22 -27.32 16.80 -4.56
C ALA A 22 -28.13 18.13 -4.52
N VAL A 23 -29.46 18.02 -4.43
CA VAL A 23 -30.33 19.19 -4.20
C VAL A 23 -30.18 19.58 -2.75
N ARG A 24 -29.87 20.84 -2.47
CA ARG A 24 -29.64 21.36 -1.13
C ARG A 24 -30.57 22.50 -0.85
N HIS A 25 -31.25 22.47 0.29
CA HIS A 25 -32.08 23.54 0.81
C HIS A 25 -31.41 24.22 2.02
N GLU A 26 -31.92 25.36 2.43
CA GLU A 26 -31.43 26.04 3.61
C GLU A 26 -31.58 25.17 4.86
N GLY A 27 -30.50 24.96 5.59
CA GLY A 27 -30.47 24.11 6.79
C GLY A 27 -30.07 22.65 6.51
N ASP A 28 -29.96 22.22 5.26
CA ASP A 28 -29.51 20.88 4.94
C ASP A 28 -28.01 20.72 5.18
N ILE A 29 -27.63 19.56 5.71
CA ILE A 29 -26.22 19.13 5.88
C ILE A 29 -25.84 18.25 4.71
N LEU A 30 -24.81 18.65 3.95
CA LEU A 30 -24.28 17.87 2.84
C LEU A 30 -23.17 16.96 3.34
N VAL A 31 -23.41 15.67 3.25
CA VAL A 31 -22.44 14.62 3.60
C VAL A 31 -21.91 13.99 2.33
N ALA A 32 -20.60 13.93 2.18
CA ALA A 32 -19.94 13.25 1.06
C ALA A 32 -19.00 12.15 1.57
N PHE A 33 -18.96 11.05 0.83
CA PHE A 33 -18.05 9.93 1.07
C PHE A 33 -17.09 9.82 -0.11
N ASP A 34 -15.80 10.04 0.13
CA ASP A 34 -14.75 9.87 -0.85
C ASP A 34 -14.05 8.53 -0.63
N VAL A 35 -14.32 7.58 -1.50
CA VAL A 35 -13.70 6.25 -1.51
C VAL A 35 -12.51 6.17 -2.45
N ASN A 36 -12.13 7.29 -3.05
CA ASN A 36 -10.98 7.41 -3.95
C ASN A 36 -9.87 8.29 -3.34
N ASP A 37 -9.88 8.46 -2.03
CA ASP A 37 -8.82 9.22 -1.38
C ASP A 37 -7.50 8.45 -1.48
N ILE A 38 -6.42 9.16 -1.71
CA ILE A 38 -5.06 8.61 -1.70
C ILE A 38 -4.37 9.18 -0.47
N ASP A 39 -4.04 8.31 0.47
CA ASP A 39 -3.21 8.68 1.61
C ASP A 39 -1.75 8.76 1.17
N VAL A 40 -1.37 9.93 0.67
CA VAL A 40 0.01 10.20 0.20
C VAL A 40 1.04 10.02 1.32
N GLU A 41 0.63 10.23 2.57
CA GLU A 41 1.53 10.12 3.71
C GLU A 41 1.79 8.65 4.08
N SER A 42 0.75 7.82 4.02
CA SER A 42 0.87 6.36 4.16
C SER A 42 1.76 5.76 3.08
N ILE A 43 1.52 6.10 1.81
CA ILE A 43 2.35 5.63 0.68
C ILE A 43 3.81 6.07 0.85
N ARG A 44 4.03 7.30 1.27
CA ARG A 44 5.38 7.80 1.51
C ARG A 44 6.09 7.02 2.62
N ASN A 45 5.37 6.71 3.69
CA ASN A 45 5.92 5.99 4.83
C ASN A 45 6.24 4.54 4.45
N SER A 46 5.37 3.85 3.70
CA SER A 46 5.64 2.49 3.20
C SER A 46 6.86 2.46 2.28
N LEU A 47 6.99 3.41 1.35
CA LEU A 47 8.16 3.49 0.48
C LEU A 47 9.47 3.75 1.24
N VAL A 48 9.42 4.54 2.32
CA VAL A 48 10.61 4.78 3.17
C VAL A 48 10.97 3.52 3.95
N GLU A 49 9.98 2.78 4.43
CA GLU A 49 10.17 1.53 5.16
C GLU A 49 10.72 0.43 4.26
N GLU A 50 10.15 0.25 3.06
CA GLU A 50 10.66 -0.66 2.03
C GLU A 50 12.12 -0.36 1.65
N ALA A 51 12.45 0.92 1.42
CA ALA A 51 13.82 1.33 1.11
C ALA A 51 14.80 1.01 2.25
N ARG A 52 14.37 1.16 3.49
CA ARG A 52 15.18 0.84 4.67
C ARG A 52 15.39 -0.66 4.82
N GLU A 53 14.34 -1.46 4.64
CA GLU A 53 14.44 -2.92 4.67
C GLU A 53 15.36 -3.45 3.57
N GLU A 54 15.36 -2.82 2.40
CA GLU A 54 16.24 -3.16 1.31
C GLU A 54 17.70 -2.79 1.60
N GLU A 55 17.95 -1.63 2.22
CA GLU A 55 19.29 -1.25 2.68
C GLU A 55 19.82 -2.23 3.74
N ASP A 56 19.00 -2.57 4.75
CA ASP A 56 19.36 -3.52 5.80
C ASP A 56 19.66 -4.91 5.23
N ARG A 57 18.90 -5.37 4.24
CA ARG A 57 19.12 -6.63 3.53
C ARG A 57 20.44 -6.64 2.76
N GLN A 58 20.72 -5.57 2.02
CA GLN A 58 21.98 -5.42 1.30
C GLN A 58 23.20 -5.36 2.23
N GLU A 59 23.04 -4.76 3.41
CA GLU A 59 24.11 -4.70 4.41
C GLU A 59 24.38 -6.08 5.02
N GLN A 60 23.33 -6.86 5.32
CA GLN A 60 23.45 -8.24 5.79
C GLN A 60 24.10 -9.17 4.74
N GLU A 61 23.72 -9.04 3.47
CA GLU A 61 24.35 -9.80 2.38
C GLU A 61 25.84 -9.49 2.27
N LYS A 62 26.22 -8.22 2.32
CA LYS A 62 27.65 -7.80 2.29
C LYS A 62 28.42 -8.32 3.48
N GLU A 63 27.84 -8.28 4.68
CA GLU A 63 28.47 -8.83 5.89
C GLU A 63 28.68 -10.34 5.76
N LEU A 64 27.67 -11.07 5.27
CA LEU A 64 27.75 -12.51 5.05
C LEU A 64 28.79 -12.86 3.97
N GLU A 65 28.89 -12.07 2.92
CA GLU A 65 29.87 -12.25 1.86
C GLU A 65 31.31 -12.02 2.37
N LEU A 66 31.52 -10.98 3.17
CA LEU A 66 32.81 -10.69 3.81
C LEU A 66 33.21 -11.80 4.78
N GLU A 67 32.27 -12.28 5.61
CA GLU A 67 32.48 -13.41 6.52
C GLU A 67 32.85 -14.69 5.73
N THR A 68 32.16 -14.94 4.62
CA THR A 68 32.45 -16.07 3.71
C THR A 68 33.85 -15.98 3.15
N GLN A 69 34.27 -14.82 2.66
CA GLN A 69 35.60 -14.61 2.11
C GLN A 69 36.69 -14.77 3.19
N ALA A 70 36.45 -14.28 4.39
CA ALA A 70 37.35 -14.43 5.52
C ALA A 70 37.57 -15.91 5.90
N ILE A 71 36.47 -16.68 5.96
CA ILE A 71 36.54 -18.12 6.27
C ILE A 71 37.22 -18.91 5.16
N ILE A 72 36.94 -18.64 3.89
CA ILE A 72 37.63 -19.27 2.76
C ILE A 72 39.14 -18.99 2.84
N ARG A 73 39.53 -17.75 3.17
CA ARG A 73 40.92 -17.36 3.32
C ARG A 73 41.61 -18.08 4.48
N ALA A 74 40.89 -18.16 5.64
CA ALA A 74 41.39 -18.89 6.81
C ALA A 74 41.54 -20.39 6.56
N VAL A 75 40.60 -21.03 5.88
CA VAL A 75 40.67 -22.47 5.54
C VAL A 75 41.76 -22.76 4.53
N ARG A 76 42.00 -21.87 3.56
CA ARG A 76 42.96 -22.07 2.47
C ARG A 76 44.41 -21.78 2.87
N HIS A 77 44.66 -20.76 3.67
CA HIS A 77 46.00 -20.26 3.93
C HIS A 77 46.48 -20.45 5.37
N ASN A 78 45.70 -21.02 6.28
CA ASN A 78 46.14 -21.24 7.65
C ASN A 78 46.62 -22.69 7.84
N ASP A 79 47.97 -22.89 7.76
CA ASP A 79 48.60 -24.20 7.93
C ASP A 79 48.61 -24.66 9.41
N SER A 80 48.32 -23.77 10.36
CA SER A 80 48.25 -24.13 11.78
C SER A 80 46.93 -24.79 12.19
N LEU A 81 45.90 -24.73 11.34
CA LEU A 81 44.61 -25.39 11.61
C LEU A 81 44.62 -26.83 11.14
N THR A 82 44.20 -27.74 12.00
CA THR A 82 44.00 -29.17 11.65
C THR A 82 42.85 -29.31 10.63
N LEU A 83 42.88 -30.41 9.87
CA LEU A 83 41.84 -30.72 8.88
C LEU A 83 40.43 -30.74 9.52
N MET A 84 40.32 -31.22 10.76
CA MET A 84 39.06 -31.29 11.50
C MET A 84 38.54 -29.90 11.90
N GLU A 85 39.42 -28.96 12.25
CA GLU A 85 39.05 -27.58 12.56
C GLU A 85 38.58 -26.83 11.31
N LYS A 86 39.28 -27.03 10.19
CA LYS A 86 38.90 -26.49 8.88
C LYS A 86 37.50 -26.97 8.45
N LEU A 87 37.19 -28.25 8.58
CA LEU A 87 35.89 -28.86 8.30
C LEU A 87 34.80 -28.35 9.22
N ARG A 88 35.11 -28.16 10.52
CA ARG A 88 34.15 -27.65 11.51
C ARG A 88 33.82 -26.18 11.24
N LEU A 89 34.80 -25.37 10.86
CA LEU A 89 34.62 -23.96 10.51
C LEU A 89 33.76 -23.80 9.25
N ALA A 90 34.09 -24.54 8.19
CA ALA A 90 33.37 -24.55 6.92
C ALA A 90 31.92 -25.09 7.11
N GLY A 91 31.72 -26.11 7.94
CA GLY A 91 30.40 -26.68 8.21
C GLY A 91 29.48 -25.73 8.97
N ARG A 92 29.98 -25.03 10.00
CA ARG A 92 29.18 -24.03 10.74
C ARG A 92 28.76 -22.87 9.86
N HIS A 93 29.69 -22.39 9.03
CA HIS A 93 29.40 -21.29 8.12
C HIS A 93 28.44 -21.72 7.01
N GLY A 94 28.59 -22.91 6.45
CA GLY A 94 27.66 -23.48 5.49
C GLY A 94 26.25 -23.61 6.03
N GLN A 95 26.08 -23.97 7.32
CA GLN A 95 24.78 -23.97 7.99
C GLN A 95 24.20 -22.55 8.11
N LYS A 96 25.05 -21.54 8.41
CA LYS A 96 24.62 -20.15 8.54
C LYS A 96 24.17 -19.58 7.18
N VAL A 97 24.90 -19.88 6.11
CA VAL A 97 24.55 -19.47 4.73
C VAL A 97 23.28 -20.17 4.28
N LEU A 98 23.12 -21.46 4.57
CA LEU A 98 21.90 -22.20 4.28
C LEU A 98 20.72 -21.66 5.06
N ALA A 99 20.88 -21.40 6.38
CA ALA A 99 19.81 -20.83 7.21
C ALA A 99 19.39 -19.43 6.71
N HIS A 100 20.33 -18.62 6.24
CA HIS A 100 20.01 -17.33 5.63
C HIS A 100 19.18 -17.50 4.35
N LYS A 101 19.60 -18.43 3.46
CA LYS A 101 18.86 -18.72 2.23
C LYS A 101 17.51 -19.40 2.43
N PHE A 102 17.33 -20.15 3.53
CA PHE A 102 16.05 -20.78 3.87
C PHE A 102 15.15 -19.87 4.71
N ASN A 103 15.70 -18.84 5.37
CA ASN A 103 14.92 -17.81 6.05
C ASN A 103 14.60 -16.59 5.16
N GLU A 104 15.24 -16.48 3.98
CA GLU A 104 14.63 -15.75 2.90
C GLU A 104 13.36 -16.54 2.59
N GLU A 105 12.23 -16.17 3.19
CA GLU A 105 10.92 -16.49 2.67
C GLU A 105 11.05 -16.25 1.16
N GLU A 106 10.75 -17.27 0.35
CA GLU A 106 10.61 -17.04 -1.09
C GLU A 106 9.78 -15.77 -1.16
N PRO A 107 10.29 -14.67 -1.74
CA PRO A 107 9.54 -13.45 -1.80
C PRO A 107 8.20 -13.89 -2.35
N GLU A 108 7.13 -13.70 -1.56
CA GLU A 108 5.76 -13.87 -2.09
C GLU A 108 5.84 -13.23 -3.44
N PRO A 109 5.47 -13.91 -4.56
CA PRO A 109 5.81 -13.46 -5.89
C PRO A 109 5.58 -11.97 -5.86
N GLU A 110 6.69 -11.28 -5.70
CA GLU A 110 6.72 -9.83 -5.74
C GLU A 110 5.91 -9.63 -6.97
N PHE A 111 4.70 -9.11 -6.81
CA PHE A 111 3.93 -8.74 -7.97
C PHE A 111 4.93 -7.92 -8.73
N ASP A 112 5.73 -8.65 -9.50
CA ASP A 112 6.69 -8.06 -10.40
C ASP A 112 5.80 -7.16 -11.21
N PHE A 113 5.78 -5.93 -10.76
CA PHE A 113 5.08 -4.88 -11.42
C PHE A 113 5.87 -4.69 -12.72
N GLU A 114 5.96 -5.79 -13.49
CA GLU A 114 6.09 -5.64 -14.92
C GLU A 114 4.99 -4.66 -15.25
N ALA A 115 5.40 -3.43 -15.50
CA ALA A 115 4.48 -2.35 -15.79
C ALA A 115 3.71 -2.75 -17.04
N ASN A 116 2.85 -3.76 -16.85
CA ASN A 116 1.99 -4.21 -17.91
C ASN A 116 0.94 -3.13 -18.15
N TYR A 117 0.47 -3.06 -19.34
CA TYR A 117 -0.50 -2.05 -19.80
C TYR A 117 -1.70 -1.91 -18.82
N TYR A 118 -2.16 -3.02 -18.23
CA TYR A 118 -3.32 -3.03 -17.33
C TYR A 118 -3.01 -2.39 -15.97
N SER A 119 -1.83 -2.58 -15.42
CA SER A 119 -1.45 -1.98 -14.14
C SER A 119 -1.26 -0.47 -14.27
N ILE A 120 -0.62 -0.02 -15.35
CA ILE A 120 -0.47 1.40 -15.65
C ILE A 120 -1.85 2.05 -15.86
N LEU A 121 -2.73 1.38 -16.61
CA LEU A 121 -4.07 1.87 -16.87
C LEU A 121 -4.90 1.96 -15.57
N SER A 122 -4.86 0.93 -14.73
CA SER A 122 -5.56 0.91 -13.44
C SER A 122 -5.10 2.03 -12.52
N ARG A 123 -3.78 2.23 -12.38
CA ARG A 123 -3.22 3.35 -11.59
C ARG A 123 -3.60 4.71 -12.16
N THR A 124 -3.59 4.83 -13.48
CA THR A 124 -4.01 6.07 -14.14
C THR A 124 -5.47 6.40 -13.80
N PHE A 125 -6.36 5.41 -13.85
CA PHE A 125 -7.76 5.58 -13.44
C PHE A 125 -7.90 5.95 -11.97
N SER A 126 -7.13 5.32 -11.08
CA SER A 126 -7.17 5.64 -9.64
C SER A 126 -6.77 7.08 -9.37
N ILE A 127 -5.67 7.53 -9.97
CA ILE A 127 -5.20 8.92 -9.84
C ILE A 127 -6.24 9.90 -10.42
N MET A 128 -6.80 9.58 -11.59
CA MET A 128 -7.83 10.41 -12.22
C MET A 128 -9.08 10.52 -11.32
N ASN A 129 -9.56 9.40 -10.78
CA ASN A 129 -10.70 9.37 -9.87
C ASN A 129 -10.43 10.18 -8.59
N HIS A 130 -9.23 10.05 -8.02
CA HIS A 130 -8.81 10.86 -6.87
C HIS A 130 -8.85 12.36 -7.18
N VAL A 131 -8.31 12.78 -8.33
CA VAL A 131 -8.31 14.20 -8.75
C VAL A 131 -9.73 14.71 -8.95
N ILE A 132 -10.61 13.91 -9.57
CA ILE A 132 -12.03 14.26 -9.78
C ILE A 132 -12.73 14.41 -8.42
N SER A 133 -12.64 13.44 -7.53
CA SER A 133 -13.24 13.48 -6.19
C SER A 133 -12.76 14.68 -5.39
N LYS A 134 -11.45 14.91 -5.35
CA LYS A 134 -10.83 16.03 -4.63
C LYS A 134 -11.27 17.38 -5.19
N THR A 135 -11.41 17.48 -6.50
CA THR A 135 -11.90 18.69 -7.16
C THR A 135 -13.37 18.93 -6.84
N ALA A 136 -14.21 17.89 -6.93
CA ALA A 136 -15.62 17.98 -6.57
C ALA A 136 -15.82 18.41 -5.10
N ALA A 137 -15.06 17.80 -4.18
CA ALA A 137 -15.10 18.18 -2.77
C ALA A 137 -14.72 19.64 -2.53
N ARG A 138 -13.70 20.15 -3.22
CA ARG A 138 -13.28 21.55 -3.12
C ARG A 138 -14.30 22.53 -3.71
N MET A 139 -14.92 22.18 -4.83
CA MET A 139 -15.88 23.06 -5.52
C MET A 139 -17.21 23.15 -4.79
N HIS A 140 -17.67 22.06 -4.21
CA HIS A 140 -19.01 21.98 -3.59
C HIS A 140 -18.99 22.03 -2.07
N ASN A 141 -17.82 21.96 -1.45
CA ASN A 141 -17.56 22.16 -0.04
C ASN A 141 -18.61 21.46 0.86
N PRO A 142 -18.65 20.11 0.92
CA PRO A 142 -19.58 19.41 1.77
C PRO A 142 -19.35 19.75 3.25
N ASP A 143 -20.42 19.77 4.05
CA ASP A 143 -20.32 20.06 5.48
C ASP A 143 -19.56 18.95 6.21
N ILE A 144 -19.74 17.71 5.76
CA ILE A 144 -19.03 16.53 6.26
C ILE A 144 -18.43 15.77 5.08
N LEU A 145 -17.12 15.66 5.06
CA LEU A 145 -16.38 14.84 4.10
C LEU A 145 -15.73 13.67 4.83
N VAL A 146 -16.19 12.46 4.52
CA VAL A 146 -15.58 11.21 4.99
C VAL A 146 -14.65 10.70 3.88
N LYS A 147 -13.42 10.37 4.24
CA LYS A 147 -12.40 9.89 3.33
C LYS A 147 -12.01 8.48 3.68
N MET A 148 -11.94 7.63 2.68
CA MET A 148 -11.47 6.26 2.77
C MET A 148 -10.38 6.05 1.74
N PRO A 149 -9.16 5.64 2.14
CA PRO A 149 -8.08 5.40 1.21
C PRO A 149 -8.47 4.31 0.20
N PHE A 150 -8.16 4.58 -1.06
CA PHE A 150 -8.47 3.68 -2.18
C PHE A 150 -7.75 2.33 -2.07
N ASP A 151 -6.55 2.34 -1.54
CA ASP A 151 -5.64 1.19 -1.37
C ASP A 151 -5.88 0.39 -0.08
N ALA A 152 -6.78 0.88 0.79
CA ALA A 152 -7.11 0.16 2.04
C ALA A 152 -7.77 -1.20 1.81
N TYR A 153 -8.35 -1.43 0.62
CA TYR A 153 -9.04 -2.68 0.25
C TYR A 153 -8.89 -2.95 -1.25
N ASP A 154 -8.68 -4.22 -1.59
CA ASP A 154 -8.65 -4.65 -2.98
C ASP A 154 -10.05 -4.61 -3.61
N ASN A 155 -10.15 -4.00 -4.78
CA ASN A 155 -11.42 -3.80 -5.49
C ASN A 155 -12.11 -5.10 -5.92
N ILE A 156 -11.41 -6.22 -6.00
CA ILE A 156 -11.93 -7.50 -6.49
C ILE A 156 -11.86 -8.59 -5.40
N GLY A 157 -10.76 -8.67 -4.65
CA GLY A 157 -10.52 -9.72 -3.67
C GLY A 157 -11.30 -9.54 -2.37
N ASP A 158 -11.58 -8.31 -1.97
CA ASP A 158 -12.09 -7.99 -0.65
C ASP A 158 -13.63 -7.99 -0.52
N TYR A 159 -14.38 -8.42 -1.54
CA TYR A 159 -15.83 -8.56 -1.42
C TYR A 159 -16.27 -9.48 -0.26
N ALA A 160 -15.46 -10.48 0.08
CA ALA A 160 -15.69 -11.36 1.23
C ALA A 160 -15.59 -10.61 2.58
N ARG A 161 -14.88 -9.47 2.62
CA ARG A 161 -14.67 -8.62 3.80
C ARG A 161 -15.70 -7.49 3.96
N ALA A 162 -16.85 -7.58 3.28
CA ALA A 162 -17.85 -6.53 3.27
C ALA A 162 -18.30 -6.06 4.67
N ARG A 163 -18.33 -6.95 5.67
CA ARG A 163 -18.66 -6.59 7.06
C ARG A 163 -17.59 -5.70 7.68
N GLU A 164 -16.31 -6.03 7.50
CA GLU A 164 -15.18 -5.25 7.99
C GLU A 164 -15.14 -3.87 7.34
N ILE A 165 -15.28 -3.82 6.02
CA ILE A 165 -15.34 -2.57 5.25
C ILE A 165 -16.48 -1.68 5.75
N SER A 166 -17.67 -2.28 5.99
CA SER A 166 -18.82 -1.56 6.53
C SER A 166 -18.56 -1.02 7.94
N GLU A 167 -17.88 -1.77 8.80
CA GLU A 167 -17.54 -1.33 10.15
C GLU A 167 -16.51 -0.18 10.10
N ARG A 168 -15.51 -0.30 9.26
CA ARG A 168 -14.55 0.80 9.03
C ARG A 168 -15.22 2.07 8.54
N GLY A 169 -16.15 1.95 7.60
CA GLY A 169 -16.97 3.09 7.14
C GLY A 169 -17.77 3.76 8.27
N ARG A 170 -18.31 2.98 9.20
CA ARG A 170 -19.01 3.51 10.38
C ARG A 170 -18.08 4.26 11.33
N GLU A 171 -16.88 3.74 11.55
CA GLU A 171 -15.85 4.41 12.37
C GLU A 171 -15.48 5.75 11.79
N LEU A 172 -15.11 5.78 10.51
CA LEU A 172 -14.76 7.01 9.80
C LEU A 172 -15.87 8.05 9.84
N MET A 173 -17.13 7.60 9.69
CA MET A 173 -18.29 8.49 9.80
C MET A 173 -18.47 9.04 11.22
N ARG A 174 -18.30 8.23 12.28
CA ARG A 174 -18.35 8.70 13.67
C ARG A 174 -17.27 9.73 13.94
N GLU A 175 -16.05 9.51 13.49
CA GLU A 175 -14.96 10.48 13.62
C GLU A 175 -15.28 11.80 12.93
N ALA A 176 -15.85 11.73 11.72
CA ALA A 176 -16.24 12.91 10.96
C ALA A 176 -17.38 13.69 11.64
N LEU A 177 -18.38 12.99 12.18
CA LEU A 177 -19.47 13.59 12.95
C LEU A 177 -18.95 14.27 14.23
N ASN A 178 -18.10 13.62 15.01
CA ASN A 178 -17.52 14.19 16.23
C ASN A 178 -16.73 15.48 15.92
N ARG A 179 -16.02 15.52 14.79
CA ARG A 179 -15.33 16.75 14.35
C ARG A 179 -16.32 17.86 13.97
N TYR A 180 -17.40 17.51 13.29
CA TYR A 180 -18.42 18.47 12.89
C TYR A 180 -19.15 19.08 14.09
N GLU A 181 -19.57 18.26 15.06
CA GLU A 181 -20.20 18.69 16.31
C GLU A 181 -19.26 19.53 17.18
N GLY A 182 -17.96 19.17 17.24
CA GLY A 182 -16.94 19.95 17.95
C GLY A 182 -16.76 21.37 17.39
N ILE A 183 -16.94 21.56 16.09
CA ILE A 183 -16.93 22.90 15.47
C ILE A 183 -18.20 23.69 15.82
N GLY A 184 -19.35 23.01 15.94
CA GLY A 184 -20.63 23.63 16.31
C GLY A 184 -20.69 24.16 17.74
N THR A 185 -19.94 23.54 18.66
CA THR A 185 -19.88 23.96 20.07
C THR A 185 -18.89 25.12 20.34
N MET A 186 -18.08 25.49 19.37
CA MET A 186 -17.14 26.63 19.48
C MET A 186 -17.69 27.94 18.87
N ARG A 187 -18.94 27.97 18.40
CA ARG A 187 -19.64 29.15 17.92
C ARG A 187 -20.72 29.57 18.90
#